data_38d97eabcd2a05852c16d7f42f8255b0
#
_entry.id   38d97eabcd2a05852c16d7f42f8255b0
#
_cell.length_a   1.000
_cell.length_b   1.000
_cell.length_c   1.000
_cell.angle_alpha   90.00
_cell.angle_beta   90.00
_cell.angle_gamma   90.00
#
_symmetry.space_group_name_H-M   'P 1'
#
loop_
_entity.id
_entity.type
_entity.pdbx_description
1 polymer ?
#
loop_
_entity_poly.entity_id
_entity_poly.type
_entity_poly.pdbx_seq_one_letter_code
_entity_poly.pdbx_strand_id
1 'polypeptide(L)'
;MAAQLPGRPLRIIDIGSGLGGLVLDLARRRPDCGVSGIELAPLPWLASSLRARLTGSRARFMRGDYENLNFGHYDVVFAYLSPAAMSALWRKASAEMRPGSMLLSYEFAIAERAPDRSFVTTDRKKILHLWHF
;
A
#
# COMPACT_ATOMS: atom_id res chain seq x y z
N MET A 1 0.69 4.37 10.62
CA MET A 1 1.28 3.70 9.45
C MET A 1 2.79 3.94 9.33
N ALA A 2 3.21 5.17 9.17
CA ALA A 2 4.63 5.48 8.98
C ALA A 2 5.53 4.96 10.12
N ALA A 3 5.03 4.99 11.36
CA ALA A 3 5.77 4.51 12.54
C ALA A 3 6.05 3.00 12.52
N GLN A 4 5.32 2.22 11.71
CA GLN A 4 5.48 0.77 11.61
C GLN A 4 6.51 0.36 10.56
N LEU A 5 7.00 1.31 9.76
CA LEU A 5 7.93 1.06 8.68
C LEU A 5 9.38 1.19 9.15
N PRO A 6 10.31 0.37 8.56
CA PRO A 6 11.75 0.52 8.84
C PRO A 6 12.25 1.93 8.57
N GLY A 7 13.29 2.37 9.31
CA GLY A 7 13.88 3.70 9.19
C GLY A 7 14.82 3.90 7.99
N ARG A 8 14.80 3.02 7.00
CA ARG A 8 15.59 3.11 5.77
C ARG A 8 14.72 3.53 4.59
N PRO A 9 15.30 4.06 3.50
CA PRO A 9 14.55 4.34 2.28
C PRO A 9 13.86 3.09 1.74
N LEU A 10 12.57 3.21 1.42
CA LEU A 10 11.73 2.10 0.96
C LEU A 10 10.99 2.49 -0.32
N ARG A 11 10.69 1.49 -1.15
CA ARG A 11 9.74 1.61 -2.27
C ARG A 11 8.41 1.06 -1.81
N ILE A 12 7.42 1.92 -1.74
CA ILE A 12 6.09 1.64 -1.19
C ILE A 12 5.04 1.80 -2.28
N ILE A 13 4.14 0.84 -2.38
CA ILE A 13 2.99 0.91 -3.29
C ILE A 13 1.69 0.71 -2.50
N ASP A 14 0.72 1.58 -2.73
CA ASP A 14 -0.65 1.42 -2.27
C ASP A 14 -1.50 0.91 -3.44
N ILE A 15 -1.97 -0.31 -3.35
CA ILE A 15 -2.81 -0.90 -4.38
C ILE A 15 -4.28 -0.58 -4.11
N GLY A 16 -4.98 0.00 -5.11
CA GLY A 16 -6.32 0.55 -4.93
C GLY A 16 -6.28 1.88 -4.18
N SER A 17 -5.39 2.78 -4.59
CA SER A 17 -5.07 4.01 -3.85
C SER A 17 -6.21 5.03 -3.74
N GLY A 18 -7.27 4.90 -4.55
CA GLY A 18 -8.41 5.79 -4.52
C GLY A 18 -8.03 7.25 -4.75
N LEU A 19 -8.43 8.12 -3.82
CA LEU A 19 -8.11 9.55 -3.87
C LEU A 19 -6.70 9.90 -3.38
N GLY A 20 -5.91 8.89 -2.97
CA GLY A 20 -4.49 9.04 -2.69
C GLY A 20 -4.14 9.59 -1.32
N GLY A 21 -5.07 9.62 -0.38
CA GLY A 21 -4.82 10.18 0.95
C GLY A 21 -3.65 9.53 1.69
N LEU A 22 -3.58 8.19 1.70
CA LEU A 22 -2.50 7.46 2.33
C LEU A 22 -1.16 7.74 1.65
N VAL A 23 -1.12 7.68 0.32
CA VAL A 23 0.11 7.87 -0.47
C VAL A 23 0.67 9.27 -0.25
N LEU A 24 -0.19 10.27 -0.30
CA LEU A 24 0.22 11.67 -0.09
C LEU A 24 0.74 11.90 1.34
N ASP A 25 0.07 11.32 2.33
CA ASP A 25 0.50 11.44 3.73
C ASP A 25 1.83 10.73 3.98
N LEU A 26 2.01 9.51 3.47
CA LEU A 26 3.28 8.78 3.58
C LEU A 26 4.42 9.51 2.87
N ALA A 27 4.20 10.04 1.68
CA ALA A 27 5.21 10.80 0.95
C ALA A 27 5.67 12.02 1.73
N ARG A 28 4.77 12.68 2.44
CA ARG A 28 5.08 13.83 3.29
C ARG A 28 5.86 13.41 4.53
N ARG A 29 5.46 12.33 5.20
CA ARG A 29 6.08 11.85 6.46
C ARG A 29 7.39 11.12 6.23
N ARG A 30 7.55 10.50 5.08
CA ARG A 30 8.72 9.71 4.71
C ARG A 30 9.29 10.20 3.39
N PRO A 31 9.89 11.40 3.36
CA PRO A 31 10.48 11.95 2.14
C PRO A 31 11.68 11.15 1.62
N ASP A 32 12.24 10.26 2.44
CA ASP A 32 13.28 9.31 2.07
C ASP A 32 12.75 8.12 1.23
N CYS A 33 11.44 7.89 1.23
CA CYS A 33 10.82 6.76 0.54
C CYS A 33 10.24 7.17 -0.82
N GLY A 34 10.27 6.22 -1.77
CA GLY A 34 9.51 6.33 -3.01
C GLY A 34 8.11 5.77 -2.81
N VAL A 35 7.11 6.65 -2.71
CA VAL A 35 5.72 6.26 -2.44
C VAL A 35 4.89 6.42 -3.70
N SER A 36 4.18 5.37 -4.06
CA SER A 36 3.32 5.32 -5.24
C SER A 36 1.96 4.75 -4.89
N GLY A 37 0.96 5.09 -5.70
CA GLY A 37 -0.35 4.46 -5.67
C GLY A 37 -0.74 3.98 -7.05
N ILE A 38 -1.53 2.92 -7.10
CA ILE A 38 -2.16 2.46 -8.34
C ILE A 38 -3.66 2.40 -8.16
N GLU A 39 -4.41 2.96 -9.11
CA GLU A 39 -5.85 3.02 -9.10
C GLU A 39 -6.41 2.68 -10.47
N LEU A 40 -7.36 1.75 -10.50
CA LEU A 40 -7.99 1.31 -11.73
C LEU A 40 -8.97 2.36 -12.27
N ALA A 41 -9.72 3.02 -11.40
CA ALA A 41 -10.74 3.99 -11.78
C ALA A 41 -10.11 5.31 -12.26
N PRO A 42 -10.49 5.84 -13.44
CA PRO A 42 -9.84 7.02 -14.01
C PRO A 42 -10.06 8.30 -13.21
N LEU A 43 -11.24 8.52 -12.65
CA LEU A 43 -11.52 9.76 -11.91
C LEU A 43 -10.77 9.86 -10.58
N PRO A 44 -10.77 8.85 -9.70
CA PRO A 44 -9.92 8.87 -8.50
C PRO A 44 -8.44 9.00 -8.82
N TRP A 45 -7.95 8.30 -9.86
CA TRP A 45 -6.57 8.43 -10.32
C TRP A 45 -6.24 9.87 -10.73
N LEU A 46 -7.11 10.50 -11.52
CA LEU A 46 -6.91 11.89 -11.96
C LEU A 46 -6.92 12.85 -10.77
N ALA A 47 -7.85 12.69 -9.84
CA ALA A 47 -7.95 13.53 -8.64
C ALA A 47 -6.69 13.42 -7.78
N SER A 48 -6.18 12.21 -7.54
CA SER A 48 -4.97 12.01 -6.76
C SER A 48 -3.73 12.59 -7.46
N SER A 49 -3.63 12.43 -8.76
CA SER A 49 -2.52 12.99 -9.56
C SER A 49 -2.52 14.51 -9.50
N LEU A 50 -3.69 15.15 -9.61
CA LEU A 50 -3.83 16.60 -9.47
C LEU A 50 -3.47 17.10 -8.07
N ARG A 51 -3.91 16.38 -7.03
CA ARG A 51 -3.55 16.72 -5.65
C ARG A 51 -2.05 16.67 -5.43
N ALA A 52 -1.38 15.65 -5.94
CA ALA A 52 0.07 15.55 -5.85
C ALA A 52 0.76 16.75 -6.52
N ARG A 53 0.30 17.11 -7.70
CA ARG A 53 0.84 18.26 -8.44
C ARG A 53 0.64 19.59 -7.71
N LEU A 54 -0.58 19.83 -7.25
CA LEU A 54 -0.94 21.08 -6.59
C LEU A 54 -0.24 21.28 -5.23
N THR A 55 0.08 20.17 -4.54
CA THR A 55 0.76 20.22 -3.24
C THR A 55 2.27 20.08 -3.35
N GLY A 56 2.82 19.88 -4.54
CA GLY A 56 4.25 19.65 -4.73
C GLY A 56 4.75 18.32 -4.17
N SER A 57 3.85 17.34 -4.02
CA SER A 57 4.20 16.03 -3.50
C SER A 57 5.06 15.24 -4.49
N ARG A 58 5.99 14.43 -3.96
CA ARG A 58 6.78 13.47 -4.75
C ARG A 58 6.05 12.14 -5.00
N ALA A 59 4.85 11.98 -4.44
CA ALA A 59 4.03 10.80 -4.65
C ALA A 59 3.71 10.61 -6.13
N ARG A 60 3.71 9.36 -6.60
CA ARG A 60 3.37 9.00 -7.96
C ARG A 60 2.08 8.20 -7.97
N PHE A 61 1.20 8.52 -8.90
CA PHE A 61 -0.07 7.82 -9.07
C PHE A 61 -0.15 7.22 -10.47
N MET A 62 -0.27 5.90 -10.52
CA MET A 62 -0.42 5.14 -11.75
C MET A 62 -1.89 4.76 -11.95
N ARG A 63 -2.34 4.76 -13.20
CA ARG A 63 -3.63 4.20 -13.55
C ARG A 63 -3.44 2.78 -14.06
N GLY A 64 -4.18 1.84 -13.50
CA GLY A 64 -4.13 0.45 -13.95
C GLY A 64 -4.56 -0.54 -12.90
N ASP A 65 -4.43 -1.81 -13.25
CA ASP A 65 -4.74 -2.93 -12.39
C ASP A 65 -3.47 -3.39 -11.67
N TYR A 66 -3.53 -3.49 -10.34
CA TYR A 66 -2.38 -3.91 -9.55
C TYR A 66 -1.93 -5.35 -9.89
N GLU A 67 -2.78 -6.17 -10.46
CA GLU A 67 -2.41 -7.54 -10.87
C GLU A 67 -1.32 -7.53 -11.95
N ASN A 68 -1.20 -6.44 -12.70
CA ASN A 68 -0.15 -6.26 -13.69
C ASN A 68 1.17 -5.72 -13.11
N LEU A 69 1.19 -5.35 -11.83
CA LEU A 69 2.43 -4.94 -11.16
C LEU A 69 3.21 -6.17 -10.70
N ASN A 70 4.53 -6.04 -10.66
CA ASN A 70 5.39 -7.00 -9.98
C ASN A 70 5.66 -6.53 -8.55
N PHE A 71 5.12 -7.21 -7.55
CA PHE A 71 5.34 -6.88 -6.16
C PHE A 71 6.80 -7.03 -5.72
N GLY A 72 7.61 -7.76 -6.47
CA GLY A 72 9.05 -7.87 -6.25
C GLY A 72 9.81 -6.56 -6.40
N HIS A 73 9.22 -5.55 -7.04
CA HIS A 73 9.82 -4.22 -7.18
C HIS A 73 9.62 -3.33 -5.96
N TYR A 74 8.88 -3.78 -4.94
CA TYR A 74 8.53 -2.95 -3.79
C TYR A 74 8.98 -3.60 -2.48
N ASP A 75 9.35 -2.76 -1.53
CA ASP A 75 9.67 -3.17 -0.17
C ASP A 75 8.40 -3.30 0.69
N VAL A 76 7.39 -2.50 0.38
CA VAL A 76 6.12 -2.49 1.11
C VAL A 76 4.97 -2.42 0.11
N VAL A 77 4.04 -3.35 0.24
CA VAL A 77 2.75 -3.32 -0.47
C VAL A 77 1.66 -3.09 0.56
N PHE A 78 0.93 -1.99 0.38
CA PHE A 78 -0.22 -1.67 1.22
C PHE A 78 -1.50 -1.94 0.46
N ALA A 79 -2.46 -2.60 1.11
CA ALA A 79 -3.74 -2.94 0.50
C ALA A 79 -4.91 -2.57 1.40
N TYR A 80 -5.94 -1.97 0.81
CA TYR A 80 -7.26 -1.86 1.39
C TYR A 80 -8.26 -2.35 0.36
N LEU A 81 -8.47 -3.66 0.36
CA LEU A 81 -9.30 -4.36 -0.63
C LEU A 81 -10.47 -5.06 0.06
N SER A 82 -11.45 -5.51 -0.74
CA SER A 82 -12.56 -6.30 -0.21
C SER A 82 -12.09 -7.65 0.33
N PRO A 83 -12.83 -8.28 1.28
CA PRO A 83 -12.49 -9.62 1.76
C PRO A 83 -12.36 -10.65 0.64
N ALA A 84 -13.17 -10.54 -0.41
CA ALA A 84 -13.14 -11.47 -1.55
C ALA A 84 -11.82 -11.43 -2.32
N ALA A 85 -11.09 -10.32 -2.28
CA ALA A 85 -9.82 -10.16 -3.01
C ALA A 85 -8.61 -10.68 -2.23
N MET A 86 -8.76 -10.98 -0.94
CA MET A 86 -7.61 -11.23 -0.07
C MET A 86 -6.85 -12.51 -0.39
N SER A 87 -7.53 -13.58 -0.80
CA SER A 87 -6.85 -14.83 -1.18
C SER A 87 -6.03 -14.68 -2.45
N ALA A 88 -6.55 -13.96 -3.45
CA ALA A 88 -5.80 -13.66 -4.67
C ALA A 88 -4.59 -12.76 -4.38
N LEU A 89 -4.77 -11.78 -3.51
CA LEU A 89 -3.69 -10.92 -3.05
C LEU A 89 -2.57 -11.74 -2.40
N TRP A 90 -2.92 -12.67 -1.53
CA TRP A 90 -1.95 -13.53 -0.84
C TRP A 90 -1.17 -14.40 -1.83
N ARG A 91 -1.84 -15.00 -2.82
CA ARG A 91 -1.17 -15.80 -3.85
C ARG A 91 -0.14 -14.97 -4.62
N LYS A 92 -0.54 -13.76 -5.01
CA LYS A 92 0.37 -12.85 -5.73
C LYS A 92 1.55 -12.41 -4.85
N ALA A 93 1.29 -11.99 -3.63
CA ALA A 93 2.34 -11.57 -2.70
C ALA A 93 3.33 -12.70 -2.41
N SER A 94 2.82 -13.90 -2.16
CA SER A 94 3.66 -15.08 -1.87
C SER A 94 4.54 -15.47 -3.06
N ALA A 95 4.06 -15.24 -4.29
CA ALA A 95 4.80 -15.55 -5.51
C ALA A 95 5.86 -14.52 -5.86
N GLU A 96 5.62 -13.24 -5.54
CA GLU A 96 6.40 -12.12 -6.08
C GLU A 96 7.22 -11.35 -5.05
N MET A 97 6.79 -11.28 -3.78
CA MET A 97 7.47 -10.46 -2.78
C MET A 97 8.81 -11.07 -2.36
N ARG A 98 9.81 -10.21 -2.24
CA ARG A 98 11.19 -10.60 -1.92
C ARG A 98 11.37 -10.75 -0.41
N PRO A 99 12.36 -11.56 0.03
CA PRO A 99 12.76 -11.59 1.45
C PRO A 99 13.09 -10.18 1.97
N GLY A 100 12.60 -9.88 3.16
CA GLY A 100 12.78 -8.57 3.79
C GLY A 100 11.69 -7.54 3.45
N SER A 101 10.77 -7.88 2.55
CA SER A 101 9.63 -7.03 2.23
C SER A 101 8.44 -7.31 3.14
N MET A 102 7.42 -6.45 3.09
CA MET A 102 6.23 -6.62 3.92
C MET A 102 4.95 -6.26 3.17
N LEU A 103 3.88 -6.97 3.53
CA LEU A 103 2.52 -6.70 3.09
C LEU A 103 1.73 -6.14 4.26
N LEU A 104 1.04 -5.05 4.03
CA LEU A 104 0.14 -4.44 5.00
C LEU A 104 -1.28 -4.46 4.45
N SER A 105 -2.23 -4.91 5.25
CA SER A 105 -3.65 -4.89 4.90
C SER A 105 -4.46 -4.15 5.95
N TYR A 106 -5.23 -3.19 5.50
CA TYR A 106 -6.09 -2.40 6.36
C TYR A 106 -7.46 -3.08 6.47
N GLU A 107 -7.86 -3.37 7.71
CA GLU A 107 -9.14 -3.97 8.10
C GLU A 107 -9.22 -5.49 7.88
N PHE A 108 -8.91 -6.00 6.70
CA PHE A 108 -9.15 -7.41 6.38
C PHE A 108 -7.89 -8.26 6.48
N ALA A 109 -8.05 -9.43 7.12
CA ALA A 109 -6.98 -10.41 7.24
C ALA A 109 -7.01 -11.40 6.07
N ILE A 110 -5.92 -12.16 5.95
CA ILE A 110 -5.78 -13.24 4.95
C ILE A 110 -6.01 -14.55 5.66
N ALA A 111 -6.92 -15.39 5.12
CA ALA A 111 -7.28 -16.67 5.73
C ALA A 111 -6.13 -17.67 5.67
N GLU A 112 -5.30 -17.65 4.61
CA GLU A 112 -4.25 -18.61 4.35
C GLU A 112 -3.07 -18.51 5.32
N ARG A 113 -2.86 -17.33 5.92
CA ARG A 113 -1.80 -17.12 6.90
C ARG A 113 -2.17 -16.03 7.89
N ALA A 114 -2.05 -16.33 9.18
CA ALA A 114 -2.23 -15.32 10.22
C ALA A 114 -1.16 -14.23 10.09
N PRO A 115 -1.51 -12.96 10.38
CA PRO A 115 -0.54 -11.88 10.33
C PRO A 115 0.56 -12.05 11.40
N ASP A 116 1.76 -11.61 11.06
CA ASP A 116 2.87 -11.61 12.02
C ASP A 116 2.64 -10.58 13.13
N ARG A 117 2.02 -9.46 12.78
CA ARG A 117 1.63 -8.41 13.73
C ARG A 117 0.32 -7.76 13.29
N SER A 118 -0.41 -7.22 14.28
CA SER A 118 -1.62 -6.45 14.03
C SER A 118 -1.66 -5.24 14.96
N PHE A 119 -2.12 -4.10 14.42
CA PHE A 119 -2.19 -2.84 15.15
C PHE A 119 -3.58 -2.24 15.01
N VAL A 120 -4.11 -1.66 16.10
CA VAL A 120 -5.32 -0.86 16.02
C VAL A 120 -4.93 0.56 15.62
N THR A 121 -5.51 1.05 14.52
CA THR A 121 -5.26 2.43 14.07
C THR A 121 -6.05 3.41 14.94
N THR A 122 -5.48 4.59 15.17
CA THR A 122 -6.05 5.57 16.09
C THR A 122 -7.22 6.36 15.48
N ASP A 123 -7.24 6.54 14.18
CA ASP A 123 -8.20 7.40 13.49
C ASP A 123 -9.57 6.76 13.29
N ARG A 124 -9.63 5.48 12.91
CA ARG A 124 -10.89 4.78 12.61
C ARG A 124 -11.11 3.51 13.43
N LYS A 125 -10.24 3.22 14.39
CA LYS A 125 -10.29 2.01 15.23
C LYS A 125 -10.32 0.72 14.40
N LYS A 126 -9.72 0.72 13.22
CA LYS A 126 -9.59 -0.45 12.37
C LYS A 126 -8.23 -1.10 12.56
N ILE A 127 -8.12 -2.38 12.18
CA ILE A 127 -6.91 -3.15 12.40
C ILE A 127 -6.04 -3.08 11.14
N LEU A 128 -4.76 -2.80 11.33
CA LEU A 128 -3.74 -2.92 10.31
C LEU A 128 -2.99 -4.23 10.52
N HIS A 129 -3.07 -5.13 9.55
CA HIS A 129 -2.37 -6.42 9.59
C HIS A 129 -1.08 -6.35 8.80
N LEU A 130 -0.03 -7.02 9.31
CA LEU A 130 1.30 -6.99 8.71
C LEU A 130 1.85 -8.41 8.57
N TRP A 131 2.37 -8.72 7.38
CA TRP A 131 3.08 -9.97 7.07
C TRP A 131 4.49 -9.63 6.58
N HIS A 132 5.49 -10.32 7.13
CA HIS A 132 6.88 -10.27 6.66
C HIS A 132 7.16 -11.41 5.68
N PHE A 133 7.99 -11.14 4.71
CA PHE A 133 8.46 -12.14 3.74
C PHE A 133 9.95 -12.42 3.88
#